data_4b915bd07d32f457e6e8fe81aee8da6a
#
_entry.id   4b915bd07d32f457e6e8fe81aee8da6a
#
_cell.length_a   1.000
_cell.length_b   1.000
_cell.length_c   1.000
_cell.angle_alpha   90.00
_cell.angle_beta   90.00
_cell.angle_gamma   90.00
#
_symmetry.space_group_name_H-M   'P 1'
#
loop_
_entity.id
_entity.type
_entity.pdbx_description
1 polymer ?
#
loop_
_entity_poly.entity_id
_entity_poly.type
_entity_poly.pdbx_seq_one_letter_code
_entity_poly.pdbx_strand_id
1 'polypeptide(L)'
;MGYFVSSWYPMNVLTIDSSVLGYRFNAELAGVVCEIETNYRCLQSTLCRWPPGRPNSPEVDKLSMQIFVAPGSARPARRPHFRGLHHVVVASFGHANAFVIDLLRRRICARISEGGARDSRFWNEILAPIAIGVVGPTVGVAPIHCACLSRDGNGLLVAGVSGAGKSTLCIALVQAGYDYVSDDWTYLAEGQDGLIAQGLESRVKLLPDAKAHFSWLTNCPLTTSLNGEVAYEPPASSFGGRVLRSCKPRWCIFLDRLPGSQNRFAPLGGEEARLRFQSGLEPLPLQVSTASKRRAEILEHIAHLPSWTFRYGSNPHLAAQDILSFVSSQTQQVMAWA
;
A
#
# COMPACT_ATOMS: atom_id res chain seq x y z
N MET A 1 10.89 -40.51 6.20
CA MET A 1 9.48 -40.50 6.61
C MET A 1 8.71 -39.70 5.55
N GLY A 2 7.99 -40.44 4.71
CA GLY A 2 7.33 -39.88 3.54
C GLY A 2 6.07 -39.14 3.94
N TYR A 3 5.93 -37.91 3.50
CA TYR A 3 4.67 -37.19 3.58
C TYR A 3 3.85 -37.46 2.33
N PHE A 4 2.71 -38.04 2.53
CA PHE A 4 1.67 -38.32 1.56
C PHE A 4 1.34 -37.06 0.75
N VAL A 5 1.60 -37.09 -0.53
CA VAL A 5 1.00 -36.20 -1.52
C VAL A 5 -0.39 -36.78 -1.80
N SER A 6 -1.40 -36.32 -1.08
CA SER A 6 -2.78 -36.59 -1.44
C SER A 6 -3.08 -35.87 -2.75
N SER A 7 -3.55 -36.61 -3.72
CA SER A 7 -4.03 -36.22 -5.04
C SER A 7 -4.87 -34.92 -4.97
N TRP A 8 -4.34 -33.85 -5.51
CA TRP A 8 -5.07 -32.60 -5.68
C TRP A 8 -5.98 -32.72 -6.90
N TYR A 9 -7.27 -32.62 -6.68
CA TYR A 9 -8.29 -32.52 -7.71
C TYR A 9 -8.08 -31.30 -8.61
N PRO A 10 -8.42 -31.39 -9.92
CA PRO A 10 -8.09 -30.33 -10.85
C PRO A 10 -8.96 -29.11 -10.64
N MET A 11 -8.31 -27.98 -10.60
CA MET A 11 -8.62 -26.58 -10.98
C MET A 11 -10.06 -25.99 -10.89
N ASN A 12 -11.10 -26.69 -10.52
CA ASN A 12 -12.45 -26.14 -10.36
C ASN A 12 -12.74 -25.59 -8.95
N VAL A 13 -11.76 -25.62 -8.04
CA VAL A 13 -11.91 -25.19 -6.64
C VAL A 13 -11.86 -23.66 -6.48
N LEU A 14 -11.54 -22.92 -7.55
CA LEU A 14 -11.31 -21.47 -7.53
C LEU A 14 -12.51 -20.64 -7.97
N THR A 15 -13.68 -21.22 -8.10
CA THR A 15 -14.91 -20.49 -8.41
C THR A 15 -15.97 -20.76 -7.36
N ILE A 16 -16.50 -19.71 -6.77
CA ILE A 16 -17.72 -19.78 -5.99
C ILE A 16 -18.88 -19.73 -7.00
N ASP A 17 -19.88 -20.61 -6.84
CA ASP A 17 -21.06 -20.59 -7.69
C ASP A 17 -21.74 -19.22 -7.58
N SER A 18 -21.79 -18.49 -8.69
CA SER A 18 -22.36 -17.15 -8.75
C SER A 18 -23.86 -17.12 -8.39
N SER A 19 -24.57 -18.26 -8.46
CA SER A 19 -25.96 -18.35 -8.06
C SER A 19 -26.18 -18.12 -6.55
N VAL A 20 -25.16 -18.35 -5.74
CA VAL A 20 -25.20 -18.09 -4.28
C VAL A 20 -24.75 -16.68 -3.92
N LEU A 21 -24.23 -15.90 -4.88
CA LEU A 21 -23.73 -14.54 -4.69
C LEU A 21 -24.76 -13.53 -5.20
N GLY A 22 -25.74 -13.18 -4.37
CA GLY A 22 -26.90 -12.36 -4.77
C GLY A 22 -26.64 -10.87 -4.93
N TYR A 23 -25.48 -10.34 -4.51
CA TYR A 23 -25.18 -8.91 -4.55
C TYR A 23 -23.95 -8.65 -5.39
N ARG A 24 -24.01 -7.58 -6.22
CA ARG A 24 -22.90 -7.11 -7.06
C ARG A 24 -22.69 -5.62 -6.87
N PHE A 25 -21.43 -5.20 -6.74
CA PHE A 25 -21.07 -3.79 -6.68
C PHE A 25 -19.60 -3.60 -7.07
N ASN A 26 -19.22 -2.36 -7.34
CA ASN A 26 -17.83 -2.00 -7.62
C ASN A 26 -17.24 -1.27 -6.43
N ALA A 27 -15.97 -1.54 -6.14
CA ALA A 27 -15.14 -0.79 -5.21
C ALA A 27 -13.85 -0.36 -5.93
N GLU A 28 -13.16 0.63 -5.38
CA GLU A 28 -11.86 1.05 -5.89
C GLU A 28 -10.79 0.81 -4.82
N LEU A 29 -9.72 0.12 -5.19
CA LEU A 29 -8.56 -0.13 -4.35
C LEU A 29 -7.30 0.37 -5.08
N ALA A 30 -6.67 1.42 -4.55
CA ALA A 30 -5.47 2.02 -5.16
C ALA A 30 -5.63 2.27 -6.69
N GLY A 31 -6.75 2.86 -7.11
CA GLY A 31 -7.08 3.15 -8.50
C GLY A 31 -7.52 1.95 -9.35
N VAL A 32 -7.53 0.75 -8.78
CA VAL A 32 -8.00 -0.46 -9.44
C VAL A 32 -9.49 -0.64 -9.20
N VAL A 33 -10.25 -0.81 -10.27
CA VAL A 33 -11.68 -1.15 -10.18
C VAL A 33 -11.83 -2.62 -9.82
N CYS A 34 -12.47 -2.88 -8.68
CA CYS A 34 -12.77 -4.22 -8.19
C CYS A 34 -14.24 -4.51 -8.40
N GLU A 35 -14.57 -5.48 -9.25
CA GLU A 35 -15.91 -6.00 -9.41
C GLU A 35 -16.16 -7.06 -8.33
N ILE A 36 -17.08 -6.79 -7.42
CA ILE A 36 -17.32 -7.61 -6.24
C ILE A 36 -18.67 -8.30 -6.33
N GLU A 37 -18.66 -9.62 -6.17
CA GLU A 37 -19.83 -10.46 -6.01
C GLU A 37 -19.85 -11.07 -4.62
N THR A 38 -20.97 -11.01 -3.90
CA THR A 38 -21.08 -11.54 -2.55
C THR A 38 -22.51 -11.97 -2.20
N ASN A 39 -22.66 -12.86 -1.21
CA ASN A 39 -23.94 -13.19 -0.59
C ASN A 39 -24.30 -12.28 0.60
N TYR A 40 -23.46 -11.26 0.90
CA TYR A 40 -23.61 -10.45 2.11
C TYR A 40 -23.68 -8.94 1.78
N ARG A 41 -24.89 -8.39 1.78
CA ARG A 41 -25.15 -7.00 1.38
C ARG A 41 -24.34 -5.96 2.16
N CYS A 42 -24.15 -6.17 3.47
CA CYS A 42 -23.42 -5.21 4.31
C CYS A 42 -21.94 -5.06 3.96
N LEU A 43 -21.38 -5.97 3.15
CA LEU A 43 -19.99 -5.87 2.71
C LEU A 43 -19.74 -4.63 1.86
N GLN A 44 -20.74 -4.17 1.12
CA GLN A 44 -20.65 -2.95 0.32
C GLN A 44 -20.29 -1.73 1.18
N SER A 45 -20.97 -1.54 2.33
CA SER A 45 -20.67 -0.41 3.22
C SER A 45 -19.28 -0.51 3.90
N THR A 46 -18.74 -1.71 4.00
CA THR A 46 -17.40 -1.95 4.54
C THR A 46 -16.29 -1.63 3.54
N LEU A 47 -16.50 -1.95 2.25
CA LEU A 47 -15.51 -1.80 1.19
C LEU A 47 -15.63 -0.49 0.40
N CYS A 48 -16.83 0.07 0.27
CA CYS A 48 -17.08 1.29 -0.50
C CYS A 48 -16.99 2.54 0.38
N ARG A 49 -15.89 2.74 1.08
CA ARG A 49 -15.64 4.00 1.82
C ARG A 49 -15.38 5.18 0.91
N TRP A 50 -14.91 4.90 -0.30
CA TRP A 50 -14.60 5.89 -1.30
C TRP A 50 -15.55 5.72 -2.50
N PRO A 51 -16.23 6.76 -2.95
CA PRO A 51 -16.93 6.68 -4.21
C PRO A 51 -15.92 6.34 -5.31
N PRO A 52 -16.26 5.48 -6.27
CA PRO A 52 -15.36 5.13 -7.37
C PRO A 52 -14.86 6.43 -8.02
N GLY A 53 -13.54 6.63 -8.02
CA GLY A 53 -12.90 7.70 -8.78
C GLY A 53 -13.14 7.48 -10.27
N ARG A 54 -12.87 8.47 -11.11
CA ARG A 54 -12.78 8.19 -12.56
C ARG A 54 -11.59 7.25 -12.75
N PRO A 55 -11.77 6.12 -13.44
CA PRO A 55 -10.64 5.24 -13.76
C PRO A 55 -9.60 6.07 -14.49
N ASN A 56 -8.34 5.93 -14.07
CA ASN A 56 -7.21 6.68 -14.63
C ASN A 56 -6.96 6.33 -16.12
N SER A 57 -7.56 5.25 -16.62
CA SER A 57 -7.55 4.86 -18.02
C SER A 57 -8.81 4.05 -18.34
N PRO A 58 -9.40 4.18 -19.54
CA PRO A 58 -10.57 3.36 -19.97
C PRO A 58 -10.24 1.88 -20.15
N GLU A 59 -8.96 1.49 -20.22
CA GLU A 59 -8.49 0.11 -20.38
C GLU A 59 -7.92 -0.49 -19.09
N VAL A 60 -8.28 0.03 -17.90
CA VAL A 60 -7.79 -0.54 -16.66
C VAL A 60 -8.31 -1.96 -16.51
N ASP A 61 -7.38 -2.89 -16.47
CA ASP A 61 -7.66 -4.27 -16.14
C ASP A 61 -8.39 -4.35 -14.79
N LYS A 62 -9.56 -4.96 -14.79
CA LYS A 62 -10.39 -5.07 -13.60
C LYS A 62 -9.96 -6.25 -12.75
N LEU A 63 -10.12 -6.12 -11.44
CA LEU A 63 -9.99 -7.19 -10.48
C LEU A 63 -11.38 -7.75 -10.16
N SER A 64 -11.57 -9.05 -10.31
CA SER A 64 -12.79 -9.74 -9.90
C SER A 64 -12.65 -10.31 -8.49
N MET A 65 -13.61 -10.05 -7.61
CA MET A 65 -13.62 -10.58 -6.26
C MET A 65 -14.96 -11.31 -5.99
N GLN A 66 -14.88 -12.59 -5.69
CA GLN A 66 -16.01 -13.40 -5.26
C GLN A 66 -15.87 -13.71 -3.77
N ILE A 67 -16.78 -13.17 -2.95
CA ILE A 67 -16.67 -13.22 -1.50
C ILE A 67 -17.90 -13.91 -0.92
N PHE A 68 -17.73 -15.14 -0.46
CA PHE A 68 -18.75 -15.87 0.27
C PHE A 68 -18.60 -15.64 1.79
N VAL A 69 -19.62 -15.05 2.37
CA VAL A 69 -19.70 -14.83 3.82
C VAL A 69 -20.48 -15.98 4.45
N ALA A 70 -19.80 -16.76 5.26
CA ALA A 70 -20.40 -17.87 6.02
C ALA A 70 -20.87 -17.38 7.39
N PRO A 71 -21.97 -17.94 7.93
CA PRO A 71 -22.39 -17.65 9.28
C PRO A 71 -21.27 -17.90 10.32
N GLY A 72 -21.20 -17.07 11.33
CA GLY A 72 -20.26 -17.23 12.43
C GLY A 72 -19.55 -15.92 12.82
N SER A 73 -19.19 -15.84 14.09
CA SER A 73 -18.57 -14.66 14.70
C SER A 73 -17.04 -14.72 14.76
N ALA A 74 -16.42 -15.74 14.16
CA ALA A 74 -14.96 -15.91 14.18
C ALA A 74 -14.28 -14.67 13.56
N ARG A 75 -13.37 -14.06 14.33
CA ARG A 75 -12.56 -12.96 13.79
C ARG A 75 -11.38 -13.50 12.99
N PRO A 76 -10.97 -12.83 11.91
CA PRO A 76 -9.77 -13.19 11.18
C PRO A 76 -8.54 -13.14 12.09
N ALA A 77 -7.62 -14.09 11.91
CA ALA A 77 -6.31 -14.00 12.53
C ALA A 77 -5.56 -12.78 12.00
N ARG A 78 -4.85 -12.07 12.87
CA ARG A 78 -4.11 -10.86 12.48
C ARG A 78 -2.93 -11.16 11.55
N ARG A 79 -2.32 -12.34 11.68
CA ARG A 79 -1.21 -12.78 10.83
C ARG A 79 -1.71 -13.81 9.82
N PRO A 80 -1.63 -13.52 8.53
CA PRO A 80 -1.97 -14.48 7.50
C PRO A 80 -0.89 -15.55 7.36
N HIS A 81 -1.31 -16.74 6.96
CA HIS A 81 -0.43 -17.77 6.44
C HIS A 81 -0.56 -17.78 4.93
N PHE A 82 0.55 -17.52 4.23
CA PHE A 82 0.61 -17.55 2.78
C PHE A 82 1.18 -18.86 2.26
N ARG A 83 0.59 -19.34 1.17
CA ARG A 83 1.16 -20.42 0.34
C ARG A 83 0.96 -20.06 -1.12
N GLY A 84 2.06 -20.07 -1.88
CA GLY A 84 2.03 -19.85 -3.32
C GLY A 84 2.28 -21.15 -4.07
N LEU A 85 1.54 -21.36 -5.16
CA LEU A 85 1.78 -22.42 -6.12
C LEU A 85 1.57 -21.86 -7.53
N HIS A 86 2.65 -21.70 -8.28
CA HIS A 86 2.63 -21.07 -9.60
C HIS A 86 1.97 -19.67 -9.54
N HIS A 87 0.86 -19.50 -10.26
CA HIS A 87 0.09 -18.24 -10.32
C HIS A 87 -1.01 -18.13 -9.26
N VAL A 88 -1.11 -19.09 -8.35
CA VAL A 88 -2.14 -19.11 -7.31
C VAL A 88 -1.50 -18.85 -5.96
N VAL A 89 -2.07 -17.90 -5.22
CA VAL A 89 -1.66 -17.59 -3.85
C VAL A 89 -2.85 -17.82 -2.92
N VAL A 90 -2.63 -18.59 -1.87
CA VAL A 90 -3.63 -18.82 -0.80
C VAL A 90 -3.19 -18.04 0.43
N ALA A 91 -4.09 -17.19 0.94
CA ALA A 91 -3.92 -16.49 2.20
C ALA A 91 -4.98 -16.98 3.21
N SER A 92 -4.54 -17.50 4.34
CA SER A 92 -5.41 -18.00 5.41
C SER A 92 -5.28 -17.11 6.65
N PHE A 93 -6.40 -16.68 7.20
CA PHE A 93 -6.51 -15.86 8.41
C PHE A 93 -7.24 -16.65 9.52
N GLY A 94 -6.72 -17.81 9.83
CA GLY A 94 -7.35 -18.80 10.69
C GLY A 94 -8.27 -19.74 9.91
N HIS A 95 -9.01 -20.59 10.61
CA HIS A 95 -9.80 -21.68 10.02
C HIS A 95 -11.06 -21.22 9.26
N ALA A 96 -11.58 -20.02 9.56
CA ALA A 96 -12.85 -19.54 9.02
C ALA A 96 -12.69 -18.51 7.88
N ASN A 97 -11.48 -17.99 7.68
CA ASN A 97 -11.24 -16.89 6.75
C ASN A 97 -10.07 -17.23 5.82
N ALA A 98 -10.34 -17.39 4.55
CA ALA A 98 -9.36 -17.73 3.54
C ALA A 98 -9.64 -17.04 2.22
N PHE A 99 -8.56 -16.74 1.50
CA PHE A 99 -8.55 -16.10 0.19
C PHE A 99 -7.69 -16.91 -0.76
N VAL A 100 -8.18 -17.11 -1.95
CA VAL A 100 -7.45 -17.70 -3.05
C VAL A 100 -7.34 -16.66 -4.16
N ILE A 101 -6.12 -16.31 -4.51
CA ILE A 101 -5.78 -15.28 -5.49
C ILE A 101 -5.25 -15.97 -6.73
N ASP A 102 -5.93 -15.82 -7.85
CA ASP A 102 -5.49 -16.28 -9.17
C ASP A 102 -4.94 -15.10 -9.96
N LEU A 103 -3.63 -15.04 -10.07
CA LEU A 103 -2.92 -13.94 -10.72
C LEU A 103 -3.16 -13.90 -12.24
N LEU A 104 -3.35 -15.05 -12.90
CA LEU A 104 -3.62 -15.09 -14.34
C LEU A 104 -5.02 -14.61 -14.66
N ARG A 105 -6.00 -14.97 -13.84
CA ARG A 105 -7.39 -14.57 -14.02
C ARG A 105 -7.74 -13.24 -13.37
N ARG A 106 -6.78 -12.64 -12.61
CA ARG A 106 -7.02 -11.41 -11.84
C ARG A 106 -8.26 -11.54 -10.96
N ARG A 107 -8.34 -12.67 -10.27
CA ARG A 107 -9.50 -13.05 -9.47
C ARG A 107 -9.10 -13.37 -8.04
N ILE A 108 -9.92 -12.91 -7.10
CA ILE A 108 -9.85 -13.29 -5.70
C ILE A 108 -11.15 -14.02 -5.33
N CYS A 109 -11.04 -15.24 -4.85
CA CYS A 109 -12.16 -15.98 -4.28
C CYS A 109 -11.93 -16.06 -2.76
N ALA A 110 -12.90 -15.63 -1.97
CA ALA A 110 -12.80 -15.59 -0.53
C ALA A 110 -13.95 -16.30 0.15
N ARG A 111 -13.64 -17.04 1.21
CA ARG A 111 -14.61 -17.48 2.20
C ARG A 111 -14.25 -16.82 3.51
N ILE A 112 -15.16 -16.05 4.08
CA ILE A 112 -14.98 -15.34 5.34
C ILE A 112 -16.17 -15.54 6.25
N SER A 113 -15.96 -15.38 7.56
CA SER A 113 -17.03 -15.35 8.54
C SER A 113 -17.77 -14.01 8.55
N GLU A 114 -18.98 -13.94 9.08
CA GLU A 114 -19.67 -12.65 9.32
C GLU A 114 -18.85 -11.73 10.22
N GLY A 115 -18.16 -12.28 11.23
CA GLY A 115 -17.26 -11.50 12.08
C GLY A 115 -16.15 -10.83 11.28
N GLY A 116 -15.56 -11.53 10.30
CA GLY A 116 -14.59 -10.97 9.37
C GLY A 116 -15.20 -9.96 8.38
N ALA A 117 -16.41 -10.26 7.88
CA ALA A 117 -17.09 -9.36 6.94
C ALA A 117 -17.41 -7.98 7.54
N ARG A 118 -17.68 -7.92 8.84
CA ARG A 118 -17.97 -6.69 9.58
C ARG A 118 -16.73 -5.97 10.11
N ASP A 119 -15.57 -6.60 10.10
CA ASP A 119 -14.33 -6.02 10.60
C ASP A 119 -13.69 -5.09 9.55
N SER A 120 -14.07 -3.81 9.60
CA SER A 120 -13.53 -2.81 8.67
C SER A 120 -12.01 -2.63 8.78
N ARG A 121 -11.43 -2.90 9.95
CA ARG A 121 -9.98 -2.88 10.15
C ARG A 121 -9.30 -4.00 9.37
N PHE A 122 -9.85 -5.19 9.45
CA PHE A 122 -9.37 -6.33 8.68
C PHE A 122 -9.35 -6.04 7.17
N TRP A 123 -10.42 -5.43 6.66
CA TRP A 123 -10.50 -5.08 5.24
C TRP A 123 -9.50 -4.01 4.82
N ASN A 124 -9.43 -2.91 5.56
CA ASN A 124 -8.64 -1.76 5.12
C ASN A 124 -7.15 -1.91 5.43
N GLU A 125 -6.80 -2.51 6.57
CA GLU A 125 -5.43 -2.56 7.06
C GLU A 125 -4.71 -3.87 6.71
N ILE A 126 -5.46 -4.92 6.35
CA ILE A 126 -4.88 -6.23 6.02
C ILE A 126 -5.23 -6.64 4.60
N LEU A 127 -6.52 -6.80 4.32
CA LEU A 127 -6.93 -7.46 3.10
C LEU A 127 -6.70 -6.60 1.85
N ALA A 128 -7.08 -5.33 1.87
CA ALA A 128 -6.90 -4.44 0.73
C ALA A 128 -5.40 -4.28 0.36
N PRO A 129 -4.47 -4.02 1.31
CA PRO A 129 -3.04 -4.01 1.02
C PRO A 129 -2.53 -5.34 0.45
N ILE A 130 -2.95 -6.48 1.01
CA ILE A 130 -2.55 -7.79 0.51
C ILE A 130 -3.11 -8.04 -0.89
N ALA A 131 -4.39 -7.76 -1.11
CA ALA A 131 -5.03 -7.97 -2.40
C ALA A 131 -4.32 -7.16 -3.50
N ILE A 132 -4.12 -5.87 -3.29
CA ILE A 132 -3.44 -5.02 -4.26
C ILE A 132 -1.95 -5.29 -4.30
N GLY A 133 -1.29 -5.57 -3.18
CA GLY A 133 0.13 -5.92 -3.14
C GLY A 133 0.46 -7.17 -3.97
N VAL A 134 -0.40 -8.18 -3.92
CA VAL A 134 -0.22 -9.45 -4.64
C VAL A 134 -0.71 -9.37 -6.09
N VAL A 135 -1.93 -8.84 -6.31
CA VAL A 135 -2.57 -8.82 -7.64
C VAL A 135 -2.22 -7.58 -8.45
N GLY A 136 -1.87 -6.49 -7.79
CA GLY A 136 -1.60 -5.18 -8.41
C GLY A 136 -0.75 -5.23 -9.68
N PRO A 137 0.38 -5.95 -9.71
CA PRO A 137 1.21 -6.04 -10.92
C PRO A 137 0.47 -6.62 -12.13
N THR A 138 -0.52 -7.45 -11.92
CA THR A 138 -1.32 -8.04 -13.02
C THR A 138 -2.36 -7.07 -13.58
N VAL A 139 -2.68 -6.02 -12.84
CA VAL A 139 -3.64 -4.98 -13.21
C VAL A 139 -2.97 -3.60 -13.38
N GLY A 140 -1.65 -3.57 -13.59
CA GLY A 140 -0.91 -2.36 -13.89
C GLY A 140 -0.62 -1.46 -12.69
N VAL A 141 -0.50 -2.04 -11.51
CA VAL A 141 -0.12 -1.34 -10.29
C VAL A 141 1.13 -1.94 -9.69
N ALA A 142 2.15 -1.13 -9.44
CA ALA A 142 3.39 -1.55 -8.78
C ALA A 142 3.37 -1.10 -7.31
N PRO A 143 3.23 -2.02 -6.35
CA PRO A 143 3.39 -1.69 -4.94
C PRO A 143 4.86 -1.40 -4.65
N ILE A 144 5.15 -0.31 -3.93
CA ILE A 144 6.49 0.03 -3.45
C ILE A 144 6.45 0.36 -1.96
N HIS A 145 7.49 -0.03 -1.24
CA HIS A 145 7.59 0.22 0.21
C HIS A 145 8.19 1.60 0.47
N CYS A 146 7.35 2.62 0.47
CA CYS A 146 7.70 3.99 0.82
C CYS A 146 6.49 4.75 1.34
N ALA A 147 6.73 5.87 2.02
CA ALA A 147 5.72 6.87 2.26
C ALA A 147 5.56 7.76 1.03
N CYS A 148 4.36 8.28 0.84
CA CYS A 148 4.05 9.28 -0.17
C CYS A 148 3.27 10.43 0.45
N LEU A 149 3.75 11.64 0.19
CA LEU A 149 3.12 12.87 0.62
C LEU A 149 2.94 13.78 -0.60
N SER A 150 2.05 14.74 -0.49
CA SER A 150 1.79 15.67 -1.59
C SER A 150 1.79 17.10 -1.11
N ARG A 151 2.33 18.00 -1.92
CA ARG A 151 2.18 19.44 -1.72
C ARG A 151 1.84 20.09 -3.06
N ASP A 152 0.74 20.80 -3.11
CA ASP A 152 0.26 21.46 -4.33
C ASP A 152 0.13 20.49 -5.53
N GLY A 153 -0.32 19.26 -5.27
CA GLY A 153 -0.48 18.20 -6.25
C GLY A 153 0.81 17.46 -6.62
N ASN A 154 1.97 17.92 -6.16
CA ASN A 154 3.27 17.31 -6.42
C ASN A 154 3.63 16.33 -5.31
N GLY A 155 3.88 15.08 -5.69
CA GLY A 155 4.18 13.99 -4.78
C GLY A 155 5.66 13.88 -4.43
N LEU A 156 5.94 13.61 -3.17
CA LEU A 156 7.24 13.26 -2.62
C LEU A 156 7.21 11.82 -2.14
N LEU A 157 8.03 10.96 -2.74
CA LEU A 157 8.25 9.59 -2.28
C LEU A 157 9.37 9.57 -1.24
N VAL A 158 9.09 9.01 -0.07
CA VAL A 158 10.06 8.91 1.03
C VAL A 158 10.31 7.43 1.33
N ALA A 159 11.46 6.95 0.88
CA ALA A 159 11.90 5.56 1.03
C ALA A 159 13.00 5.42 2.08
N GLY A 160 13.33 4.20 2.46
CA GLY A 160 14.41 3.89 3.40
C GLY A 160 14.20 2.51 4.03
N VAL A 161 15.25 1.98 4.63
CA VAL A 161 15.20 0.69 5.32
C VAL A 161 14.19 0.70 6.47
N SER A 162 13.82 -0.48 6.97
CA SER A 162 12.99 -0.58 8.16
C SER A 162 13.70 0.11 9.34
N GLY A 163 12.94 0.88 10.12
CA GLY A 163 13.52 1.67 11.23
C GLY A 163 14.19 2.99 10.84
N ALA A 164 14.27 3.33 9.55
CA ALA A 164 14.80 4.63 9.10
C ALA A 164 13.95 5.85 9.51
N GLY A 165 12.78 5.63 10.12
CA GLY A 165 11.91 6.71 10.60
C GLY A 165 10.94 7.26 9.57
N LYS A 166 10.63 6.50 8.50
CA LYS A 166 9.67 6.90 7.44
C LYS A 166 8.36 7.43 8.00
N SER A 167 7.65 6.63 8.82
CA SER A 167 6.35 7.02 9.38
C SER A 167 6.44 8.24 10.31
N THR A 168 7.50 8.32 11.13
CA THR A 168 7.74 9.48 12.00
C THR A 168 7.98 10.76 11.18
N LEU A 169 8.82 10.66 10.15
CA LEU A 169 9.09 11.80 9.26
C LEU A 169 7.86 12.15 8.41
N CYS A 170 7.08 11.16 7.97
CA CYS A 170 5.83 11.38 7.25
C CYS A 170 4.89 12.31 8.05
N ILE A 171 4.68 12.02 9.33
CA ILE A 171 3.84 12.88 10.20
C ILE A 171 4.45 14.26 10.36
N ALA A 172 5.76 14.39 10.57
CA ALA A 172 6.41 15.68 10.69
C ALA A 172 6.27 16.53 9.41
N LEU A 173 6.33 15.90 8.23
CA LEU A 173 6.08 16.56 6.94
C LEU A 173 4.62 16.98 6.78
N VAL A 174 3.66 16.16 7.24
CA VAL A 174 2.24 16.57 7.23
C VAL A 174 2.04 17.79 8.13
N GLN A 175 2.63 17.82 9.32
CA GLN A 175 2.59 18.97 10.21
C GLN A 175 3.32 20.20 9.64
N ALA A 176 4.30 19.99 8.74
CA ALA A 176 4.99 21.05 8.02
C ALA A 176 4.24 21.54 6.77
N GLY A 177 3.04 21.00 6.48
CA GLY A 177 2.17 21.49 5.39
C GLY A 177 2.07 20.60 4.16
N TYR A 178 2.52 19.34 4.25
CA TYR A 178 2.20 18.34 3.24
C TYR A 178 0.85 17.68 3.49
N ASP A 179 0.20 17.23 2.44
CA ASP A 179 -0.95 16.34 2.48
C ASP A 179 -0.46 14.87 2.54
N TYR A 180 -1.19 14.03 3.25
CA TYR A 180 -0.91 12.62 3.40
C TYR A 180 -1.48 11.80 2.22
N VAL A 181 -0.68 10.88 1.68
CA VAL A 181 -1.14 9.88 0.70
C VAL A 181 -0.95 8.46 1.25
N SER A 182 0.26 8.14 1.74
CA SER A 182 0.57 6.85 2.35
C SER A 182 1.81 6.97 3.25
N ASP A 183 2.05 5.99 4.15
CA ASP A 183 3.26 5.98 5.00
C ASP A 183 4.07 4.69 4.94
N ASP A 184 3.51 3.60 4.42
CA ASP A 184 4.17 2.29 4.36
C ASP A 184 4.18 1.70 2.94
N TRP A 185 3.01 1.57 2.33
CA TRP A 185 2.86 1.10 0.96
C TRP A 185 2.27 2.17 0.06
N THR A 186 2.99 2.47 -1.00
CA THR A 186 2.54 3.34 -2.09
C THR A 186 2.34 2.49 -3.34
N TYR A 187 1.26 2.74 -4.06
CA TYR A 187 0.89 1.99 -5.25
C TYR A 187 1.08 2.88 -6.48
N LEU A 188 2.06 2.53 -7.31
CA LEU A 188 2.35 3.28 -8.53
C LEU A 188 1.58 2.71 -9.71
N ALA A 189 1.04 3.58 -10.52
CA ALA A 189 0.38 3.24 -11.78
C ALA A 189 0.71 4.27 -12.85
N GLU A 190 0.63 3.86 -14.12
CA GLU A 190 0.68 4.78 -15.23
C GLU A 190 -0.64 5.53 -15.35
N GLY A 191 -0.59 6.84 -15.45
CA GLY A 191 -1.72 7.72 -15.76
C GLY A 191 -1.55 8.36 -17.13
N GLN A 192 -2.57 9.09 -17.58
CA GLN A 192 -2.54 9.80 -18.88
C GLN A 192 -1.37 10.76 -19.00
N ASP A 193 -0.98 11.41 -17.90
CA ASP A 193 0.08 12.42 -17.87
C ASP A 193 1.32 11.96 -17.06
N GLY A 194 1.62 10.68 -17.06
CA GLY A 194 2.78 10.09 -16.38
C GLY A 194 2.41 9.32 -15.11
N LEU A 195 3.40 9.13 -14.25
CA LEU A 195 3.26 8.30 -13.05
C LEU A 195 2.27 8.88 -12.04
N ILE A 196 1.44 8.02 -11.49
CA ILE A 196 0.52 8.33 -10.39
C ILE A 196 0.90 7.46 -9.18
N ALA A 197 1.05 8.09 -8.02
CA ALA A 197 1.19 7.42 -6.74
C ALA A 197 -0.14 7.42 -6.01
N GLN A 198 -0.54 6.29 -5.46
CA GLN A 198 -1.81 6.10 -4.77
C GLN A 198 -1.59 5.50 -3.40
N GLY A 199 -2.41 5.91 -2.43
CA GLY A 199 -2.47 5.35 -1.09
C GLY A 199 -3.77 4.58 -0.85
N LEU A 200 -3.73 3.70 0.13
CA LEU A 200 -4.93 3.17 0.77
C LEU A 200 -5.13 3.91 2.09
N GLU A 201 -6.40 4.19 2.44
CA GLU A 201 -6.69 4.76 3.75
C GLU A 201 -6.21 3.80 4.83
N SER A 202 -5.24 4.24 5.62
CA SER A 202 -4.61 3.44 6.67
C SER A 202 -4.44 4.25 7.95
N ARG A 203 -4.14 3.52 9.02
CA ARG A 203 -3.63 4.11 10.26
C ARG A 203 -2.12 4.17 10.16
N VAL A 204 -1.54 5.26 10.62
CA VAL A 204 -0.09 5.39 10.66
C VAL A 204 0.45 4.68 11.90
N LYS A 205 1.37 3.76 11.68
CA LYS A 205 2.00 3.02 12.77
C LYS A 205 3.23 3.77 13.30
N LEU A 206 3.19 4.12 14.57
CA LEU A 206 4.28 4.79 15.28
C LEU A 206 4.75 3.96 16.46
N LEU A 207 6.02 3.68 16.53
CA LEU A 207 6.64 3.01 17.68
C LEU A 207 6.59 3.91 18.92
N PRO A 208 6.70 3.34 20.14
CA PRO A 208 6.56 4.09 21.39
C PRO A 208 7.52 5.27 21.54
N ASP A 209 8.72 5.19 20.95
CA ASP A 209 9.73 6.25 20.96
C ASP A 209 9.30 7.52 20.19
N ALA A 210 8.37 7.40 19.25
CA ALA A 210 7.80 8.55 18.54
C ALA A 210 7.12 9.56 19.49
N LYS A 211 6.70 9.13 20.68
CA LYS A 211 6.16 10.02 21.71
C LYS A 211 7.13 11.14 22.12
N ALA A 212 8.44 10.92 22.02
CA ALA A 212 9.44 11.94 22.28
C ALA A 212 9.37 13.11 21.27
N HIS A 213 8.80 12.87 20.08
CA HIS A 213 8.67 13.87 19.02
C HIS A 213 7.27 14.45 18.92
N PHE A 214 6.24 13.70 19.34
CA PHE A 214 4.84 14.07 19.19
C PHE A 214 4.09 13.99 20.53
N SER A 215 4.00 15.11 21.23
CA SER A 215 3.37 15.19 22.57
C SER A 215 1.89 14.74 22.58
N TRP A 216 1.16 14.93 21.47
CA TRP A 216 -0.22 14.51 21.32
C TRP A 216 -0.41 12.98 21.40
N LEU A 217 0.65 12.17 21.15
CA LEU A 217 0.61 10.73 21.33
C LEU A 217 0.37 10.31 22.81
N THR A 218 0.56 11.23 23.75
CA THR A 218 0.22 10.97 25.15
C THR A 218 -1.24 10.60 25.35
N ASN A 219 -2.12 11.12 24.49
CA ASN A 219 -3.55 10.86 24.51
C ASN A 219 -3.99 9.72 23.59
N CYS A 220 -3.05 9.09 22.88
CA CYS A 220 -3.34 7.96 22.02
C CYS A 220 -3.10 6.64 22.75
N PRO A 221 -3.98 5.63 22.64
CA PRO A 221 -3.74 4.34 23.23
C PRO A 221 -2.60 3.60 22.50
N LEU A 222 -1.74 2.95 23.26
CA LEU A 222 -0.84 1.92 22.74
C LEU A 222 -1.65 0.66 22.43
N THR A 223 -1.46 0.12 21.25
CA THR A 223 -2.12 -1.10 20.78
C THR A 223 -1.09 -2.10 20.28
N THR A 224 -1.47 -3.36 20.25
CA THR A 224 -0.67 -4.36 19.53
C THR A 224 -1.03 -4.28 18.07
N SER A 225 -0.09 -3.84 17.22
CA SER A 225 -0.27 -3.76 15.78
C SER A 225 -0.39 -5.15 15.13
N LEU A 226 -0.74 -5.17 13.85
CA LEU A 226 -0.97 -6.42 13.11
C LEU A 226 0.25 -7.35 13.07
N ASN A 227 1.45 -6.80 13.07
CA ASN A 227 2.71 -7.58 13.11
C ASN A 227 3.14 -7.98 14.53
N GLY A 228 2.34 -7.63 15.56
CA GLY A 228 2.57 -7.98 16.96
C GLY A 228 3.44 -7.01 17.75
N GLU A 229 3.86 -5.89 17.14
CA GLU A 229 4.59 -4.84 17.86
C GLU A 229 3.63 -3.92 18.61
N VAL A 230 4.08 -3.41 19.75
CA VAL A 230 3.36 -2.37 20.48
C VAL A 230 3.57 -1.05 19.77
N ALA A 231 2.50 -0.38 19.39
CA ALA A 231 2.56 0.87 18.63
C ALA A 231 1.36 1.78 18.91
N TYR A 232 1.50 3.06 18.61
CA TYR A 232 0.39 3.96 18.39
C TYR A 232 -0.11 3.78 16.95
N GLU A 233 -1.42 3.77 16.76
CA GLU A 233 -2.03 3.63 15.44
C GLU A 233 -3.12 4.69 15.21
N PRO A 234 -2.76 5.98 15.23
CA PRO A 234 -3.73 7.04 14.96
C PRO A 234 -4.16 7.04 13.49
N PRO A 235 -5.40 7.46 13.18
CA PRO A 235 -5.82 7.64 11.79
C PRO A 235 -5.03 8.79 11.13
N ALA A 236 -4.75 8.67 9.83
CA ALA A 236 -3.98 9.68 9.07
C ALA A 236 -4.62 11.08 9.13
N SER A 237 -5.94 11.15 9.22
CA SER A 237 -6.69 12.43 9.39
C SER A 237 -6.41 13.17 10.70
N SER A 238 -5.73 12.55 11.67
CA SER A 238 -5.42 13.18 12.98
C SER A 238 -4.25 14.15 12.94
N PHE A 239 -3.48 14.24 11.84
CA PHE A 239 -2.22 14.99 11.81
C PHE A 239 -2.35 16.44 11.31
N GLY A 240 -3.56 16.86 10.90
CA GLY A 240 -3.85 18.23 10.47
C GLY A 240 -3.72 18.48 8.97
N GLY A 241 -3.12 17.56 8.20
CA GLY A 241 -3.10 17.61 6.73
C GLY A 241 -4.35 16.95 6.12
N ARG A 242 -4.57 17.19 4.84
CA ARG A 242 -5.59 16.46 4.08
C ARG A 242 -5.10 15.03 3.80
N VAL A 243 -6.02 14.09 3.75
CA VAL A 243 -5.75 12.73 3.25
C VAL A 243 -6.15 12.69 1.79
N LEU A 244 -5.18 12.48 0.91
CA LEU A 244 -5.38 12.39 -0.53
C LEU A 244 -5.31 10.92 -0.97
N ARG A 245 -6.07 10.57 -2.00
CA ARG A 245 -6.02 9.24 -2.61
C ARG A 245 -4.80 9.04 -3.47
N SER A 246 -4.39 10.10 -4.18
CA SER A 246 -3.33 10.04 -5.17
C SER A 246 -2.67 11.38 -5.37
N CYS A 247 -1.46 11.35 -5.92
CA CYS A 247 -0.73 12.51 -6.40
C CYS A 247 0.19 12.11 -7.56
N LYS A 248 0.79 13.11 -8.22
CA LYS A 248 1.84 12.89 -9.23
C LYS A 248 3.21 12.93 -8.54
N PRO A 249 3.96 11.82 -8.40
CA PRO A 249 5.29 11.84 -7.82
C PRO A 249 6.22 12.69 -8.68
N ARG A 250 6.97 13.56 -8.03
CA ARG A 250 7.93 14.48 -8.66
C ARG A 250 9.33 14.33 -8.11
N TRP A 251 9.44 13.86 -6.87
CA TRP A 251 10.71 13.72 -6.18
C TRP A 251 10.76 12.44 -5.37
N CYS A 252 11.98 11.95 -5.17
CA CYS A 252 12.23 10.77 -4.36
C CYS A 252 13.36 11.05 -3.37
N ILE A 253 13.14 10.71 -2.10
CA ILE A 253 14.13 10.84 -1.03
C ILE A 253 14.32 9.48 -0.36
N PHE A 254 15.57 9.03 -0.29
CA PHE A 254 15.97 7.83 0.45
C PHE A 254 16.56 8.24 1.79
N LEU A 255 15.94 7.81 2.88
CA LEU A 255 16.37 8.14 4.23
C LEU A 255 17.58 7.31 4.67
N ASP A 256 18.57 8.01 5.21
CA ASP A 256 19.73 7.46 5.88
C ASP A 256 19.79 8.07 7.28
N ARG A 257 19.17 7.41 8.28
CA ARG A 257 19.13 7.91 9.66
C ARG A 257 20.42 7.58 10.38
N LEU A 258 21.16 8.62 10.75
CA LEU A 258 22.38 8.51 11.53
C LEU A 258 22.30 9.46 12.74
N PRO A 259 22.02 8.95 13.96
CA PRO A 259 21.92 9.78 15.14
C PRO A 259 23.17 10.66 15.36
N GLY A 260 22.96 11.93 15.71
CA GLY A 260 24.03 12.90 15.91
C GLY A 260 24.63 13.49 14.63
N SER A 261 24.19 13.06 13.44
CA SER A 261 24.61 13.67 12.17
C SER A 261 23.89 14.99 11.90
N GLN A 262 24.54 15.85 11.11
CA GLN A 262 23.86 16.99 10.48
C GLN A 262 23.01 16.52 9.30
N ASN A 263 21.92 17.21 9.06
CA ASN A 263 21.05 16.95 7.93
C ASN A 263 21.77 17.29 6.62
N ARG A 264 21.79 16.35 5.67
CA ARG A 264 22.51 16.52 4.41
C ARG A 264 21.82 15.77 3.28
N PHE A 265 21.63 16.45 2.15
CA PHE A 265 21.21 15.84 0.88
C PHE A 265 22.44 15.48 0.05
N ALA A 266 22.38 14.32 -0.60
CA ALA A 266 23.32 13.91 -1.63
C ALA A 266 22.52 13.42 -2.85
N PRO A 267 22.85 13.87 -4.07
CA PRO A 267 22.19 13.38 -5.27
C PRO A 267 22.28 11.86 -5.37
N LEU A 268 21.20 11.24 -5.86
CA LEU A 268 21.13 9.81 -6.13
C LEU A 268 20.77 9.62 -7.60
N GLY A 269 21.52 8.78 -8.31
CA GLY A 269 21.23 8.46 -9.71
C GLY A 269 19.85 7.80 -9.83
N GLY A 270 19.09 8.15 -10.86
CA GLY A 270 17.74 7.63 -11.04
C GLY A 270 17.71 6.11 -11.19
N GLU A 271 18.68 5.53 -11.89
CA GLU A 271 18.81 4.06 -12.00
C GLU A 271 19.09 3.41 -10.64
N GLU A 272 19.90 4.03 -9.80
CA GLU A 272 20.13 3.54 -8.43
C GLU A 272 18.85 3.64 -7.58
N ALA A 273 18.08 4.72 -7.72
CA ALA A 273 16.79 4.87 -7.06
C ALA A 273 15.81 3.76 -7.47
N ARG A 274 15.72 3.48 -8.78
CA ARG A 274 14.90 2.39 -9.33
C ARG A 274 15.31 1.03 -8.76
N LEU A 275 16.60 0.73 -8.76
CA LEU A 275 17.14 -0.53 -8.23
C LEU A 275 16.86 -0.70 -6.73
N ARG A 276 16.96 0.37 -5.94
CA ARG A 276 16.62 0.33 -4.50
C ARG A 276 15.16 -0.02 -4.27
N PHE A 277 14.23 0.51 -5.07
CA PHE A 277 12.83 0.10 -4.98
C PHE A 277 12.63 -1.34 -5.45
N GLN A 278 13.26 -1.73 -6.54
CA GLN A 278 13.14 -3.09 -7.09
C GLN A 278 13.65 -4.15 -6.12
N SER A 279 14.74 -3.89 -5.40
CA SER A 279 15.31 -4.85 -4.43
C SER A 279 14.40 -5.14 -3.24
N GLY A 280 13.46 -4.26 -2.94
CA GLY A 280 12.44 -4.45 -1.89
C GLY A 280 11.20 -5.22 -2.34
N LEU A 281 11.13 -5.66 -3.61
CA LEU A 281 9.94 -6.30 -4.16
C LEU A 281 10.12 -7.82 -4.27
N GLU A 282 9.09 -8.55 -3.86
CA GLU A 282 9.02 -9.99 -4.07
C GLU A 282 8.98 -10.34 -5.57
N PRO A 283 9.71 -11.37 -6.02
CA PRO A 283 9.65 -11.83 -7.39
C PRO A 283 8.26 -12.39 -7.71
N LEU A 284 7.77 -12.09 -8.91
CA LEU A 284 6.51 -12.66 -9.40
C LEU A 284 6.76 -14.04 -10.02
N PRO A 285 5.77 -14.94 -9.95
CA PRO A 285 5.86 -16.26 -10.61
C PRO A 285 6.07 -16.14 -12.12
N LEU A 286 6.83 -17.07 -12.70
CA LEU A 286 7.12 -17.08 -14.15
C LEU A 286 5.87 -17.10 -15.03
N GLN A 287 4.78 -17.71 -14.54
CA GLN A 287 3.49 -17.79 -15.24
C GLN A 287 2.86 -16.42 -15.49
N VAL A 288 3.24 -15.39 -14.71
CA VAL A 288 2.78 -14.01 -14.85
C VAL A 288 3.90 -13.08 -15.32
N SER A 289 4.75 -13.55 -16.23
CA SER A 289 5.88 -12.78 -16.78
C SER A 289 5.47 -11.44 -17.38
N THR A 290 4.29 -11.35 -18.00
CA THR A 290 3.74 -10.08 -18.52
C THR A 290 3.52 -9.06 -17.38
N ALA A 291 3.05 -9.51 -16.21
CA ALA A 291 2.90 -8.64 -15.06
C ALA A 291 4.26 -8.20 -14.49
N SER A 292 5.27 -9.08 -14.52
CA SER A 292 6.64 -8.72 -14.15
C SER A 292 7.21 -7.63 -15.05
N LYS A 293 7.01 -7.77 -16.37
CA LYS A 293 7.43 -6.77 -17.36
C LYS A 293 6.73 -5.43 -17.12
N ARG A 294 5.40 -5.44 -16.98
CA ARG A 294 4.61 -4.24 -16.72
C ARG A 294 5.02 -3.54 -15.42
N ARG A 295 5.28 -4.31 -14.35
CA ARG A 295 5.82 -3.76 -13.11
C ARG A 295 7.19 -3.09 -13.32
N ALA A 296 8.06 -3.70 -14.10
CA ALA A 296 9.36 -3.13 -14.42
C ALA A 296 9.20 -1.81 -15.21
N GLU A 297 8.32 -1.76 -16.19
CA GLU A 297 8.02 -0.55 -16.98
C GLU A 297 7.53 0.60 -16.07
N ILE A 298 6.62 0.32 -15.12
CA ILE A 298 6.19 1.33 -14.14
C ILE A 298 7.37 1.82 -13.28
N LEU A 299 8.27 0.92 -12.87
CA LEU A 299 9.44 1.30 -12.08
C LEU A 299 10.47 2.10 -12.87
N GLU A 300 10.55 1.95 -14.21
CA GLU A 300 11.41 2.77 -15.04
C GLU A 300 11.08 4.27 -14.92
N HIS A 301 9.81 4.62 -14.71
CA HIS A 301 9.45 6.01 -14.48
C HIS A 301 10.11 6.62 -13.23
N ILE A 302 10.49 5.78 -12.24
CA ILE A 302 11.21 6.25 -11.05
C ILE A 302 12.62 6.72 -11.42
N ALA A 303 13.26 6.08 -12.40
CA ALA A 303 14.59 6.47 -12.85
C ALA A 303 14.64 7.91 -13.42
N HIS A 304 13.50 8.43 -13.84
CA HIS A 304 13.37 9.81 -14.34
C HIS A 304 13.02 10.82 -13.23
N LEU A 305 12.74 10.37 -12.00
CA LEU A 305 12.47 11.28 -10.91
C LEU A 305 13.78 11.79 -10.29
N PRO A 306 13.93 13.11 -10.11
CA PRO A 306 15.00 13.66 -9.30
C PRO A 306 15.02 13.00 -7.93
N SER A 307 16.16 12.40 -7.56
CA SER A 307 16.30 11.53 -6.39
C SER A 307 17.49 11.92 -5.55
N TRP A 308 17.35 11.77 -4.23
CA TRP A 308 18.41 12.08 -3.27
C TRP A 308 18.46 11.07 -2.12
N THR A 309 19.63 10.87 -1.58
CA THR A 309 19.80 10.32 -0.23
C THR A 309 19.75 11.49 0.75
N PHE A 310 18.93 11.36 1.78
CA PHE A 310 18.85 12.35 2.87
C PHE A 310 19.33 11.72 4.16
N ARG A 311 20.55 12.07 4.54
CA ARG A 311 21.09 11.74 5.86
C ARG A 311 20.55 12.73 6.86
N TYR A 312 20.00 12.23 7.97
CA TYR A 312 19.46 13.08 9.01
C TYR A 312 19.70 12.51 10.42
N GLY A 313 19.71 13.40 11.39
CA GLY A 313 19.86 13.07 12.81
C GLY A 313 18.59 12.51 13.42
N SER A 314 18.30 12.89 14.67
CA SER A 314 17.20 12.31 15.44
C SER A 314 15.93 13.16 15.46
N ASN A 315 15.96 14.42 14.99
CA ASN A 315 14.82 15.32 15.06
C ASN A 315 14.00 15.33 13.76
N PRO A 316 12.82 14.71 13.72
CA PRO A 316 11.99 14.63 12.51
C PRO A 316 11.41 15.99 12.10
N HIS A 317 11.18 16.94 13.02
CA HIS A 317 10.66 18.26 12.69
C HIS A 317 11.71 19.10 11.95
N LEU A 318 12.96 19.09 12.40
CA LEU A 318 14.05 19.75 11.67
C LEU A 318 14.28 19.09 10.31
N ALA A 319 14.25 17.77 10.25
CA ALA A 319 14.34 17.03 8.99
C ALA A 319 13.20 17.41 8.01
N ALA A 320 11.98 17.54 8.51
CA ALA A 320 10.83 17.96 7.69
C ALA A 320 10.98 19.40 7.16
N GLN A 321 11.47 20.32 7.97
CA GLN A 321 11.76 21.70 7.56
C GLN A 321 12.83 21.78 6.47
N ASP A 322 13.91 21.00 6.63
CA ASP A 322 14.98 20.93 5.64
C ASP A 322 14.50 20.34 4.32
N ILE A 323 13.69 19.27 4.36
CA ILE A 323 13.08 18.69 3.17
C ILE A 323 12.15 19.71 2.49
N LEU A 324 11.32 20.40 3.27
CA LEU A 324 10.41 21.41 2.74
C LEU A 324 11.18 22.51 2.00
N SER A 325 12.23 23.06 2.61
CA SER A 325 13.08 24.10 2.04
C SER A 325 13.80 23.61 0.79
N PHE A 326 14.35 22.41 0.86
CA PHE A 326 15.07 21.79 -0.26
C PHE A 326 14.17 21.54 -1.45
N VAL A 327 13.02 20.88 -1.28
CA VAL A 327 12.07 20.60 -2.37
C VAL A 327 11.53 21.91 -2.97
N SER A 328 11.25 22.92 -2.13
CA SER A 328 10.82 24.25 -2.64
C SER A 328 11.87 24.90 -3.55
N SER A 329 13.16 24.81 -3.19
CA SER A 329 14.24 25.33 -4.02
C SER A 329 14.36 24.58 -5.35
N GLN A 330 14.20 23.26 -5.36
CA GLN A 330 14.20 22.45 -6.58
C GLN A 330 13.05 22.79 -7.51
N THR A 331 11.86 23.05 -6.97
CA THR A 331 10.69 23.46 -7.76
C THR A 331 10.93 24.80 -8.47
N GLN A 332 11.52 25.77 -7.78
CA GLN A 332 11.83 27.07 -8.38
C GLN A 332 12.86 26.96 -9.51
N GLN A 333 13.87 26.11 -9.36
CA GLN A 333 14.86 25.88 -10.42
C GLN A 333 14.21 25.28 -11.67
N VAL A 334 13.33 24.30 -11.53
CA VAL A 334 12.64 23.69 -12.69
C VAL A 334 11.76 24.73 -13.41
N MET A 335 11.04 25.58 -12.68
CA MET A 335 10.20 26.63 -13.28
C MET A 335 10.99 27.74 -13.96
N ALA A 336 12.22 27.99 -13.54
CA ALA A 336 13.08 29.00 -14.17
C ALA A 336 13.68 28.55 -15.51
N TRP A 337 13.61 27.28 -15.85
CA TRP A 337 14.13 26.70 -17.09
C TRP A 337 13.04 26.26 -18.08
N ALA A 338 11.76 26.32 -17.68
CA ALA A 338 10.59 26.01 -18.50
C ALA A 338 9.97 27.30 -19.09
#